data_e9a61b1ac593a5597d7178dd89d22a86
#
_entry.id   e9a61b1ac593a5597d7178dd89d22a86
#
_cell.length_a   1.000
_cell.length_b   1.000
_cell.length_c   1.000
_cell.angle_alpha   90.00
_cell.angle_beta   90.00
_cell.angle_gamma   90.00
#
_symmetry.space_group_name_H-M   'P 1'
#
loop_
_entity.id
_entity.type
_entity.pdbx_description
1 polymer ?
#
loop_
_entity_poly.entity_id
_entity_poly.type
_entity_poly.pdbx_seq_one_letter_code
_entity_poly.pdbx_strand_id
1 'polypeptide(L)'
;MPIRNITDELPRNPLKRTTTPGPRPKPTQAQRATAKVIRNFKQCPRCNAATERCIAISGDISQFWYECTQCNTYINTYIPQEHQALFHTDPHKFKGNFGGYGSGKTTTTREEFYKHVMITPNGTGLIGANISAQYEQTIKRDLEADFPVSLVKDVSVKNSYIELVNGYRIMFRPFDDPGKLRSLNLDFLAIIEGSEVDDQIFTIGKTRTRNVAATSQKYDEDGNPMYTYTEEGVAIPVIDGDWRTIITESNPDAGWIKNDILLLSSYIQINGASVDKYEPNPAVADEAISSHVTTTACNKFLPPTYIRDTSKNKPQWWINRYLLGSFTYAEGLVYPAALHNAKTNVDHVIPTTPVPKHWKRIHAFDYGLSDNSGMLWAAIDEERSKLVVYAEYCGNDRNIAELAQIVKTKSKDVPDGGWIRPHIIDPKSGAKRDYNKKSLIDHFLEYGVSYTPGQVSVDARVFKLNTMFEQDYIEIMDCCTNLIAELKDYKFPSDDSSETGRKDKPEDKNNHLINPLEWIAMELPTNPADAVYGIYSNRGYNIVEQRKQDDKLYQQYALRDPDTAYGSVYEDVNFINILGGMY
;
A
#
# COMPACT_ATOMS: atom_id res chain seq x y z
N MET A 1 -2.71 -26.65 7.45
CA MET A 1 -1.39 -26.95 8.04
C MET A 1 -0.74 -25.62 8.34
N PRO A 2 -0.11 -25.43 9.50
CA PRO A 2 0.64 -24.20 9.73
C PRO A 2 1.74 -24.10 8.67
N ILE A 3 1.86 -22.95 8.07
CA ILE A 3 2.95 -22.60 7.13
C ILE A 3 4.24 -22.66 7.94
N ARG A 4 5.13 -23.59 7.60
CA ARG A 4 6.44 -23.64 8.25
C ARG A 4 7.33 -22.58 7.63
N ASN A 5 7.86 -21.72 8.47
CA ASN A 5 8.84 -20.72 8.04
C ASN A 5 10.13 -21.45 7.62
N ILE A 6 10.67 -21.15 6.43
CA ILE A 6 11.95 -21.70 5.96
C ILE A 6 13.07 -21.48 6.98
N THR A 7 13.02 -20.38 7.72
CA THR A 7 14.01 -20.05 8.76
C THR A 7 13.99 -21.01 9.95
N ASP A 8 12.84 -21.62 10.23
CA ASP A 8 12.70 -22.57 11.35
C ASP A 8 13.22 -23.98 11.00
N GLU A 9 13.24 -24.32 9.71
CA GLU A 9 13.72 -25.61 9.21
C GLU A 9 15.20 -25.62 8.84
N LEU A 10 15.82 -24.42 8.74
CA LEU A 10 17.25 -24.31 8.44
C LEU A 10 18.09 -24.46 9.71
N PRO A 11 19.14 -25.31 9.69
CA PRO A 11 20.05 -25.40 10.82
C PRO A 11 20.73 -24.03 11.04
N ARG A 12 20.70 -23.54 12.26
CA ARG A 12 21.32 -22.27 12.68
C ARG A 12 22.84 -22.18 12.37
N ASN A 13 23.44 -23.31 12.00
CA ASN A 13 24.84 -23.39 11.57
C ASN A 13 24.92 -24.27 10.31
N PRO A 14 25.03 -23.66 9.10
CA PRO A 14 25.07 -24.39 7.83
C PRO A 14 26.25 -25.37 7.71
N LEU A 15 27.31 -25.19 8.51
CA LEU A 15 28.48 -26.10 8.52
C LEU A 15 28.20 -27.45 9.19
N LYS A 16 27.06 -27.64 9.84
CA LYS A 16 26.63 -28.92 10.45
C LYS A 16 25.58 -29.67 9.66
N ARG A 17 25.26 -29.26 8.42
CA ARG A 17 24.38 -30.05 7.56
C ARG A 17 25.05 -31.36 7.23
N THR A 18 24.44 -32.46 7.64
CA THR A 18 24.78 -33.78 7.08
C THR A 18 24.47 -33.74 5.59
N THR A 19 25.41 -34.12 4.76
CA THR A 19 25.35 -34.10 3.29
C THR A 19 24.26 -34.97 2.68
N THR A 20 23.54 -35.73 3.45
CA THR A 20 22.38 -36.54 3.05
C THR A 20 21.10 -35.80 3.40
N PRO A 21 20.31 -35.34 2.41
CA PRO A 21 18.96 -34.85 2.65
C PRO A 21 18.17 -35.95 3.36
N GLY A 22 17.49 -35.60 4.47
CA GLY A 22 16.56 -36.53 5.10
C GLY A 22 15.47 -36.99 4.10
N PRO A 23 14.76 -38.08 4.40
CA PRO A 23 13.72 -38.58 3.50
C PRO A 23 12.70 -37.47 3.26
N ARG A 24 12.51 -37.09 1.97
CA ARG A 24 11.57 -36.05 1.56
C ARG A 24 10.15 -36.41 2.02
N PRO A 25 9.39 -35.48 2.55
CA PRO A 25 8.02 -35.73 2.94
C PRO A 25 7.23 -36.23 1.72
N LYS A 26 6.56 -37.38 1.90
CA LYS A 26 5.70 -37.91 0.85
C LYS A 26 4.47 -37.00 0.68
N PRO A 27 4.09 -36.65 -0.54
CA PRO A 27 2.92 -35.79 -0.78
C PRO A 27 1.66 -36.47 -0.18
N THR A 28 0.79 -35.63 0.41
CA THR A 28 -0.51 -36.09 0.93
C THR A 28 -1.41 -36.62 -0.20
N GLN A 29 -2.47 -37.32 0.15
CA GLN A 29 -3.42 -37.83 -0.84
C GLN A 29 -4.05 -36.69 -1.67
N ALA A 30 -4.39 -35.57 -1.04
CA ALA A 30 -4.89 -34.34 -1.70
C ALA A 30 -3.85 -33.75 -2.66
N GLN A 31 -2.60 -33.62 -2.23
CA GLN A 31 -1.51 -33.14 -3.08
C GLN A 31 -1.24 -34.03 -4.27
N ARG A 32 -1.34 -35.36 -4.09
CA ARG A 32 -1.21 -36.33 -5.21
C ARG A 32 -2.34 -36.20 -6.23
N ALA A 33 -3.58 -36.02 -5.76
CA ALA A 33 -4.74 -35.83 -6.64
C ALA A 33 -4.59 -34.50 -7.43
N THR A 34 -4.19 -33.42 -6.76
CA THR A 34 -3.97 -32.12 -7.37
C THR A 34 -2.76 -32.11 -8.32
N ALA A 35 -1.68 -32.83 -7.97
CA ALA A 35 -0.51 -32.98 -8.83
C ALA A 35 -0.85 -33.62 -10.18
N LYS A 36 -1.83 -34.55 -10.22
CA LYS A 36 -2.32 -35.14 -11.49
C LYS A 36 -3.04 -34.10 -12.35
N VAL A 37 -3.76 -33.18 -11.76
CA VAL A 37 -4.51 -32.13 -12.46
C VAL A 37 -3.61 -31.01 -12.95
N ILE A 38 -2.64 -30.62 -12.14
CA ILE A 38 -1.75 -29.46 -12.39
C ILE A 38 -0.52 -29.84 -13.22
N ARG A 39 -0.20 -31.12 -13.35
CA ARG A 39 0.95 -31.60 -14.11
C ARG A 39 0.75 -31.37 -15.62
N ASN A 40 0.98 -30.11 -16.05
CA ASN A 40 0.75 -29.70 -17.43
C ASN A 40 1.94 -29.94 -18.36
N PHE A 41 3.10 -30.26 -17.84
CA PHE A 41 4.25 -30.53 -18.69
C PHE A 41 4.30 -32.04 -19.06
N LYS A 42 4.47 -32.33 -20.33
CA LYS A 42 4.56 -33.72 -20.85
C LYS A 42 5.97 -34.28 -20.69
N GLN A 43 6.94 -33.42 -20.66
CA GLN A 43 8.37 -33.76 -20.61
C GLN A 43 9.12 -32.73 -19.78
N CYS A 44 10.28 -33.09 -19.22
CA CYS A 44 11.17 -32.16 -18.57
C CYS A 44 11.64 -31.06 -19.57
N PRO A 45 11.49 -29.79 -19.28
CA PRO A 45 11.82 -28.71 -20.22
C PRO A 45 13.31 -28.63 -20.54
N ARG A 46 14.18 -29.25 -19.72
CA ARG A 46 15.63 -29.22 -19.93
C ARG A 46 16.16 -30.45 -20.68
N CYS A 47 15.77 -31.66 -20.26
CA CYS A 47 16.33 -32.90 -20.81
C CYS A 47 15.33 -33.76 -21.56
N ASN A 48 14.12 -33.25 -21.72
CA ASN A 48 13.03 -33.94 -22.42
C ASN A 48 12.58 -35.31 -21.81
N ALA A 49 13.04 -35.61 -20.59
CA ALA A 49 12.65 -36.84 -19.89
C ALA A 49 11.16 -36.86 -19.62
N ALA A 50 10.57 -38.08 -19.66
CA ALA A 50 9.17 -38.27 -19.40
C ALA A 50 8.74 -37.80 -17.99
N THR A 51 7.48 -37.37 -17.85
CA THR A 51 6.94 -36.77 -16.61
C THR A 51 7.02 -37.70 -15.39
N GLU A 52 7.00 -39.02 -15.61
CA GLU A 52 7.12 -40.03 -14.53
C GLU A 52 8.45 -39.92 -13.76
N ARG A 53 9.46 -39.34 -14.37
CA ARG A 53 10.76 -39.09 -13.72
C ARG A 53 10.81 -37.79 -12.90
N CYS A 54 9.72 -37.03 -12.82
CA CYS A 54 9.64 -35.82 -12.03
C CYS A 54 8.95 -36.09 -10.69
N ILE A 55 9.65 -35.79 -9.61
CA ILE A 55 9.23 -36.05 -8.23
C ILE A 55 8.80 -34.73 -7.59
N ALA A 56 7.59 -34.70 -7.01
CA ALA A 56 7.13 -33.52 -6.26
C ALA A 56 7.96 -33.34 -4.98
N ILE A 57 8.50 -32.16 -4.79
CA ILE A 57 9.36 -31.81 -3.65
C ILE A 57 8.72 -30.82 -2.70
N SER A 58 7.87 -29.91 -3.18
CA SER A 58 7.08 -29.02 -2.36
C SER A 58 5.95 -28.39 -3.18
N GLY A 59 5.04 -27.69 -2.52
CA GLY A 59 3.97 -26.92 -3.14
C GLY A 59 2.67 -27.00 -2.36
N ASP A 60 1.79 -26.05 -2.61
CA ASP A 60 0.41 -26.02 -2.13
C ASP A 60 -0.57 -26.61 -3.15
N ILE A 61 -1.85 -26.33 -2.99
CA ILE A 61 -2.89 -26.81 -3.90
C ILE A 61 -2.76 -26.20 -5.31
N SER A 62 -2.24 -24.98 -5.42
CA SER A 62 -2.19 -24.21 -6.66
C SER A 62 -0.91 -24.41 -7.46
N GLN A 63 0.21 -24.75 -6.80
CA GLN A 63 1.49 -24.97 -7.47
C GLN A 63 2.36 -25.99 -6.74
N PHE A 64 3.17 -26.71 -7.53
CA PHE A 64 4.10 -27.71 -7.04
C PHE A 64 5.47 -27.51 -7.65
N TRP A 65 6.51 -27.76 -6.86
CA TRP A 65 7.86 -27.90 -7.32
C TRP A 65 8.18 -29.38 -7.56
N TYR A 66 8.80 -29.67 -8.69
CA TYR A 66 9.27 -30.99 -9.07
C TYR A 66 10.75 -30.97 -9.35
N GLU A 67 11.41 -32.07 -9.07
CA GLU A 67 12.79 -32.32 -9.47
C GLU A 67 12.80 -33.41 -10.54
N CYS A 68 13.44 -33.12 -11.68
CA CYS A 68 13.69 -34.14 -12.68
C CYS A 68 14.86 -35.02 -12.23
N THR A 69 14.61 -36.32 -12.02
CA THR A 69 15.64 -37.27 -11.55
C THR A 69 16.71 -37.58 -12.60
N GLN A 70 16.51 -37.18 -13.86
CA GLN A 70 17.47 -37.41 -14.93
C GLN A 70 18.49 -36.29 -15.05
N CYS A 71 18.09 -35.01 -14.88
CA CYS A 71 18.97 -33.88 -15.08
C CYS A 71 19.05 -32.94 -13.86
N ASN A 72 18.39 -33.31 -12.75
CA ASN A 72 18.33 -32.55 -11.50
C ASN A 72 17.82 -31.11 -11.66
N THR A 73 17.02 -30.84 -12.70
CA THR A 73 16.38 -29.53 -12.90
C THR A 73 15.14 -29.44 -12.05
N TYR A 74 14.94 -28.31 -11.42
CA TYR A 74 13.74 -27.98 -10.67
C TYR A 74 12.70 -27.34 -11.59
N ILE A 75 11.43 -27.74 -11.42
CA ILE A 75 10.32 -27.34 -12.27
C ILE A 75 9.17 -26.88 -11.37
N ASN A 76 8.71 -25.64 -11.59
CA ASN A 76 7.48 -25.13 -10.98
C ASN A 76 6.33 -25.34 -11.96
N THR A 77 5.20 -25.86 -11.46
CA THR A 77 4.00 -26.14 -12.27
C THR A 77 2.91 -25.07 -12.09
N TYR A 78 3.29 -23.84 -11.79
CA TYR A 78 2.40 -22.70 -11.81
C TYR A 78 1.67 -22.58 -13.16
N ILE A 79 0.35 -22.39 -13.11
CA ILE A 79 -0.49 -22.19 -14.29
C ILE A 79 -0.96 -20.74 -14.28
N PRO A 80 -0.38 -19.89 -15.16
CA PRO A 80 -0.77 -18.49 -15.24
C PRO A 80 -2.20 -18.33 -15.74
N GLN A 81 -2.93 -17.38 -15.21
CA GLN A 81 -4.13 -16.85 -15.85
C GLN A 81 -3.75 -16.10 -17.14
N GLU A 82 -4.70 -15.83 -18.02
CA GLU A 82 -4.44 -15.23 -19.32
C GLU A 82 -3.61 -13.92 -19.24
N HIS A 83 -4.03 -13.02 -18.36
CA HIS A 83 -3.31 -11.74 -18.15
C HIS A 83 -1.90 -11.93 -17.59
N GLN A 84 -1.70 -12.96 -16.76
CA GLN A 84 -0.39 -13.30 -16.21
C GLN A 84 0.51 -13.92 -17.29
N ALA A 85 -0.06 -14.78 -18.16
CA ALA A 85 0.68 -15.34 -19.28
C ALA A 85 1.17 -14.26 -20.25
N LEU A 86 0.34 -13.23 -20.53
CA LEU A 86 0.75 -12.09 -21.33
C LEU A 86 1.91 -11.31 -20.69
N PHE A 87 1.89 -11.14 -19.38
CA PHE A 87 2.99 -10.51 -18.64
C PHE A 87 4.29 -11.32 -18.71
N HIS A 88 4.19 -12.65 -18.54
CA HIS A 88 5.36 -13.54 -18.55
C HIS A 88 6.00 -13.72 -19.94
N THR A 89 5.25 -13.46 -21.00
CA THR A 89 5.75 -13.51 -22.39
C THR A 89 6.24 -12.16 -22.89
N ASP A 90 6.02 -11.10 -22.15
CA ASP A 90 6.49 -9.76 -22.47
C ASP A 90 8.03 -9.69 -22.37
N PRO A 91 8.75 -9.33 -23.46
CA PRO A 91 10.21 -9.28 -23.49
C PRO A 91 10.82 -8.00 -22.94
N HIS A 92 10.01 -6.97 -22.63
CA HIS A 92 10.54 -5.68 -22.20
C HIS A 92 11.30 -5.77 -20.88
N LYS A 93 12.30 -4.93 -20.76
CA LYS A 93 13.21 -4.92 -19.61
C LYS A 93 12.60 -4.28 -18.36
N PHE A 94 11.82 -3.22 -18.55
CA PHE A 94 11.18 -2.47 -17.46
C PHE A 94 9.69 -2.63 -17.59
N LYS A 95 9.08 -3.33 -16.63
CA LYS A 95 7.68 -3.73 -16.70
C LYS A 95 6.87 -3.08 -15.59
N GLY A 96 5.83 -2.32 -15.94
CA GLY A 96 4.78 -1.93 -15.02
C GLY A 96 3.76 -3.04 -14.84
N ASN A 97 3.53 -3.49 -13.62
CA ASN A 97 2.50 -4.48 -13.26
C ASN A 97 1.44 -3.79 -12.40
N PHE A 98 0.48 -3.17 -13.06
CA PHE A 98 -0.52 -2.31 -12.42
C PHE A 98 -1.89 -2.99 -12.37
N GLY A 99 -2.69 -2.67 -11.37
CA GLY A 99 -4.05 -3.21 -11.35
C GLY A 99 -4.78 -3.06 -10.03
N GLY A 100 -6.06 -3.46 -10.03
CA GLY A 100 -6.91 -3.40 -8.84
C GLY A 100 -6.51 -4.37 -7.73
N TYR A 101 -7.13 -4.21 -6.57
CA TYR A 101 -6.97 -5.15 -5.46
C TYR A 101 -7.39 -6.56 -5.87
N GLY A 102 -6.60 -7.55 -5.47
CA GLY A 102 -6.88 -8.94 -5.79
C GLY A 102 -6.72 -9.32 -7.26
N SER A 103 -6.22 -8.45 -8.15
CA SER A 103 -6.00 -8.77 -9.57
C SER A 103 -4.91 -9.82 -9.82
N GLY A 104 -4.11 -10.17 -8.81
CA GLY A 104 -3.05 -11.17 -8.92
C GLY A 104 -1.66 -10.59 -9.23
N LYS A 105 -1.46 -9.27 -9.10
CA LYS A 105 -0.19 -8.58 -9.35
C LYS A 105 0.99 -9.23 -8.63
N THR A 106 0.89 -9.38 -7.31
CA THR A 106 1.98 -9.93 -6.48
C THR A 106 2.32 -11.37 -6.85
N THR A 107 1.32 -12.18 -7.21
CA THR A 107 1.54 -13.53 -7.75
C THR A 107 2.30 -13.46 -9.08
N THR A 108 1.90 -12.56 -9.99
CA THR A 108 2.59 -12.37 -11.28
C THR A 108 4.05 -11.96 -11.08
N THR A 109 4.31 -10.98 -10.23
CA THR A 109 5.66 -10.50 -9.91
C THR A 109 6.52 -11.62 -9.29
N ARG A 110 5.96 -12.40 -8.37
CA ARG A 110 6.62 -13.52 -7.73
C ARG A 110 7.01 -14.62 -8.72
N GLU A 111 6.09 -15.02 -9.60
CA GLU A 111 6.34 -16.09 -10.57
C GLU A 111 7.33 -15.65 -11.65
N GLU A 112 7.30 -14.39 -12.09
CA GLU A 112 8.33 -13.85 -12.97
C GLU A 112 9.71 -13.86 -12.29
N PHE A 113 9.75 -13.56 -10.99
CA PHE A 113 10.97 -13.66 -10.21
C PHE A 113 11.47 -15.11 -10.11
N TYR A 114 10.60 -16.09 -9.87
CA TYR A 114 10.98 -17.51 -9.86
C TYR A 114 11.57 -17.94 -11.20
N LYS A 115 10.92 -17.57 -12.31
CA LYS A 115 11.44 -17.81 -13.65
C LYS A 115 12.86 -17.24 -13.79
N HIS A 116 13.06 -15.99 -13.40
CA HIS A 116 14.34 -15.32 -13.49
C HIS A 116 15.44 -16.02 -12.65
N VAL A 117 15.14 -16.38 -11.41
CA VAL A 117 16.04 -17.09 -10.49
C VAL A 117 16.52 -18.43 -11.08
N MET A 118 15.64 -19.16 -11.76
CA MET A 118 15.96 -20.47 -12.32
C MET A 118 16.87 -20.38 -13.55
N ILE A 119 16.72 -19.36 -14.37
CA ILE A 119 17.48 -19.19 -15.60
C ILE A 119 18.78 -18.37 -15.43
N THR A 120 19.02 -17.80 -14.23
CA THR A 120 20.15 -16.88 -13.97
C THR A 120 21.04 -17.41 -12.85
N PRO A 121 21.85 -18.45 -13.06
CA PRO A 121 22.81 -18.90 -12.05
C PRO A 121 23.78 -17.78 -11.64
N ASN A 122 24.12 -17.72 -10.35
CA ASN A 122 25.01 -16.70 -9.76
C ASN A 122 24.49 -15.25 -9.88
N GLY A 123 23.19 -15.07 -10.15
CA GLY A 123 22.56 -13.77 -10.22
C GLY A 123 22.27 -13.15 -8.86
N THR A 124 21.78 -11.92 -8.89
CA THR A 124 21.39 -11.17 -7.69
C THR A 124 20.10 -10.40 -7.94
N GLY A 125 19.03 -10.75 -7.24
CA GLY A 125 17.75 -10.06 -7.27
C GLY A 125 17.47 -9.29 -5.99
N LEU A 126 16.85 -8.13 -6.11
CA LEU A 126 16.39 -7.32 -5.00
C LEU A 126 14.88 -7.14 -5.06
N ILE A 127 14.22 -7.39 -3.95
CA ILE A 127 12.79 -7.15 -3.76
C ILE A 127 12.65 -6.15 -2.63
N GLY A 128 11.88 -5.09 -2.84
CA GLY A 128 11.65 -4.10 -1.81
C GLY A 128 10.37 -3.30 -1.99
N ALA A 129 10.02 -2.57 -0.94
CA ALA A 129 8.91 -1.65 -0.85
C ALA A 129 9.30 -0.46 0.02
N ASN A 130 8.42 0.54 0.15
CA ASN A 130 8.71 1.72 0.97
C ASN A 130 9.11 1.33 2.41
N ILE A 131 8.37 0.42 3.03
CA ILE A 131 8.67 -0.11 4.38
C ILE A 131 8.81 -1.64 4.35
N SER A 132 9.59 -2.19 5.28
CA SER A 132 9.86 -3.64 5.34
C SER A 132 8.59 -4.49 5.51
N ALA A 133 7.63 -4.04 6.31
CA ALA A 133 6.39 -4.77 6.55
C ALA A 133 5.60 -5.09 5.26
N GLN A 134 5.68 -4.24 4.24
CA GLN A 134 4.95 -4.45 2.97
C GLN A 134 5.45 -5.68 2.20
N TYR A 135 6.77 -5.84 2.05
CA TYR A 135 7.32 -7.01 1.37
C TYR A 135 7.44 -8.24 2.28
N GLU A 136 7.65 -8.06 3.60
CA GLU A 136 7.75 -9.17 4.55
C GLU A 136 6.43 -9.92 4.73
N GLN A 137 5.32 -9.20 4.83
CA GLN A 137 3.98 -9.79 4.98
C GLN A 137 3.38 -10.33 3.68
N THR A 138 3.96 -9.99 2.55
CA THR A 138 3.48 -10.37 1.22
C THR A 138 4.47 -11.31 0.53
N ILE A 139 5.25 -10.79 -0.42
CA ILE A 139 6.07 -11.59 -1.32
C ILE A 139 7.17 -12.39 -0.61
N LYS A 140 7.79 -11.86 0.45
CA LYS A 140 8.84 -12.57 1.20
C LYS A 140 8.28 -13.79 1.91
N ARG A 141 7.16 -13.64 2.61
CA ARG A 141 6.48 -14.76 3.28
C ARG A 141 6.10 -15.87 2.31
N ASP A 142 5.56 -15.48 1.14
CA ASP A 142 5.17 -16.45 0.12
C ASP A 142 6.40 -17.14 -0.50
N LEU A 143 7.49 -16.40 -0.75
CA LEU A 143 8.77 -16.96 -1.19
C LEU A 143 9.32 -18.00 -0.19
N GLU A 144 9.31 -17.66 1.09
CA GLU A 144 9.77 -18.57 2.15
C GLU A 144 8.91 -19.83 2.27
N ALA A 145 7.60 -19.70 2.01
CA ALA A 145 6.66 -20.83 2.07
C ALA A 145 6.76 -21.74 0.84
N ASP A 146 6.96 -21.16 -0.34
CA ASP A 146 6.88 -21.87 -1.62
C ASP A 146 8.22 -22.48 -2.07
N PHE A 147 9.35 -21.88 -1.68
CA PHE A 147 10.66 -22.38 -2.10
C PHE A 147 10.99 -23.71 -1.43
N PRO A 148 11.34 -24.76 -2.19
CA PRO A 148 11.81 -26.00 -1.61
C PRO A 148 13.07 -25.80 -0.80
N VAL A 149 13.12 -26.32 0.41
CA VAL A 149 14.30 -26.25 1.29
C VAL A 149 15.56 -26.77 0.59
N SER A 150 15.41 -27.75 -0.31
CA SER A 150 16.54 -28.30 -1.09
C SER A 150 17.16 -27.31 -2.07
N LEU A 151 16.47 -26.24 -2.43
CA LEU A 151 17.00 -25.17 -3.28
C LEU A 151 17.72 -24.09 -2.47
N VAL A 152 17.51 -24.01 -1.17
CA VAL A 152 18.09 -22.99 -0.32
C VAL A 152 19.45 -23.47 0.19
N LYS A 153 20.49 -22.70 -0.12
CA LYS A 153 21.88 -22.97 0.33
C LYS A 153 22.17 -22.28 1.67
N ASP A 154 21.80 -21.01 1.78
CA ASP A 154 22.05 -20.19 2.99
C ASP A 154 20.96 -19.13 3.17
N VAL A 155 20.70 -18.75 4.42
CA VAL A 155 19.78 -17.66 4.79
C VAL A 155 20.48 -16.78 5.81
N SER A 156 20.56 -15.49 5.52
CA SER A 156 21.04 -14.49 6.46
C SER A 156 19.91 -13.54 6.88
N VAL A 157 19.39 -13.73 8.09
CA VAL A 157 18.38 -12.82 8.65
C VAL A 157 18.97 -11.42 8.85
N LYS A 158 20.21 -11.33 9.39
CA LYS A 158 20.89 -10.06 9.64
C LYS A 158 21.09 -9.22 8.37
N ASN A 159 21.40 -9.87 7.24
CA ASN A 159 21.68 -9.18 5.98
C ASN A 159 20.50 -9.26 5.01
N SER A 160 19.37 -9.80 5.45
CA SER A 160 18.12 -9.96 4.70
C SER A 160 18.32 -10.52 3.29
N TYR A 161 18.95 -11.70 3.21
CA TYR A 161 19.08 -12.43 1.94
C TYR A 161 18.86 -13.94 2.07
N ILE A 162 18.49 -14.55 0.96
CA ILE A 162 18.44 -16.01 0.74
C ILE A 162 19.40 -16.32 -0.41
N GLU A 163 20.33 -17.26 -0.22
CA GLU A 163 21.20 -17.77 -1.28
C GLU A 163 20.76 -19.18 -1.69
N LEU A 164 20.62 -19.39 -2.99
CA LEU A 164 20.17 -20.65 -3.56
C LEU A 164 21.34 -21.52 -3.97
N VAL A 165 21.06 -22.82 -4.20
CA VAL A 165 22.10 -23.80 -4.62
C VAL A 165 22.70 -23.51 -5.98
N ASN A 166 22.01 -22.78 -6.88
CA ASN A 166 22.55 -22.31 -8.15
C ASN A 166 23.39 -21.02 -8.01
N GLY A 167 23.66 -20.56 -6.79
CA GLY A 167 24.42 -19.35 -6.51
C GLY A 167 23.61 -18.06 -6.60
N TYR A 168 22.33 -18.11 -6.96
CA TYR A 168 21.49 -16.91 -7.01
C TYR A 168 21.26 -16.35 -5.61
N ARG A 169 21.36 -15.03 -5.45
CA ARG A 169 21.12 -14.34 -4.18
C ARG A 169 19.87 -13.47 -4.26
N ILE A 170 18.89 -13.74 -3.39
CA ILE A 170 17.66 -12.98 -3.23
C ILE A 170 17.83 -12.03 -2.05
N MET A 171 17.73 -10.73 -2.28
CA MET A 171 17.87 -9.71 -1.25
C MET A 171 16.53 -9.03 -1.00
N PHE A 172 16.31 -8.60 0.26
CA PHE A 172 15.13 -7.83 0.65
C PHE A 172 15.57 -6.54 1.33
N ARG A 173 15.01 -5.39 0.90
CA ARG A 173 15.35 -4.08 1.50
C ARG A 173 14.16 -3.12 1.49
N PRO A 174 13.99 -2.29 2.53
CA PRO A 174 13.09 -1.14 2.44
C PRO A 174 13.69 -0.08 1.51
N PHE A 175 12.83 0.60 0.75
CA PHE A 175 13.17 1.66 -0.20
C PHE A 175 12.92 3.06 0.39
N ASP A 176 13.09 3.20 1.69
CA ASP A 176 13.00 4.45 2.45
C ASP A 176 14.13 5.45 2.12
N ASP A 177 15.24 4.97 1.53
CA ASP A 177 16.39 5.77 1.12
C ASP A 177 16.96 5.24 -0.23
N PRO A 178 16.81 6.02 -1.33
CA PRO A 178 17.35 5.65 -2.63
C PRO A 178 18.87 5.41 -2.64
N GLY A 179 19.61 6.01 -1.71
CA GLY A 179 21.06 5.83 -1.57
C GLY A 179 21.47 4.38 -1.31
N LYS A 180 20.60 3.58 -0.70
CA LYS A 180 20.83 2.16 -0.40
C LYS A 180 21.01 1.28 -1.64
N LEU A 181 20.57 1.73 -2.82
CA LEU A 181 20.74 1.01 -4.08
C LEU A 181 22.09 1.27 -4.75
N ARG A 182 22.75 2.38 -4.44
CA ARG A 182 23.94 2.86 -5.20
C ARG A 182 25.11 1.88 -5.27
N SER A 183 25.26 1.00 -4.29
CA SER A 183 26.36 0.01 -4.22
C SER A 183 26.01 -1.36 -4.83
N LEU A 184 24.79 -1.55 -5.35
CA LEU A 184 24.32 -2.85 -5.80
C LEU A 184 24.65 -3.11 -7.27
N ASN A 185 24.74 -4.40 -7.62
CA ASN A 185 24.84 -4.89 -8.98
C ASN A 185 23.80 -6.00 -9.13
N LEU A 186 22.70 -5.70 -9.84
CA LEU A 186 21.49 -6.51 -9.86
C LEU A 186 21.23 -7.10 -11.25
N ASP A 187 20.54 -8.22 -11.28
CA ASP A 187 19.92 -8.81 -12.46
C ASP A 187 18.41 -8.55 -12.47
N PHE A 188 17.82 -8.51 -11.28
CA PHE A 188 16.41 -8.34 -11.09
C PHE A 188 16.13 -7.34 -9.98
N LEU A 189 15.16 -6.46 -10.20
CA LEU A 189 14.63 -5.54 -9.19
C LEU A 189 13.10 -5.59 -9.20
N ALA A 190 12.50 -5.91 -8.07
CA ALA A 190 11.06 -5.76 -7.87
C ALA A 190 10.78 -4.61 -6.90
N ILE A 191 10.01 -3.63 -7.36
CA ILE A 191 9.51 -2.50 -6.58
C ILE A 191 8.05 -2.80 -6.25
N ILE A 192 7.77 -3.16 -5.01
CA ILE A 192 6.42 -3.50 -4.53
C ILE A 192 5.75 -2.23 -3.99
N GLU A 193 4.47 -2.06 -4.31
CA GLU A 193 3.67 -0.85 -4.01
C GLU A 193 4.39 0.43 -4.48
N GLY A 194 4.76 0.45 -5.76
CA GLY A 194 5.57 1.49 -6.37
C GLY A 194 5.06 2.91 -6.17
N SER A 195 3.73 3.11 -6.05
CA SER A 195 3.15 4.43 -5.76
C SER A 195 3.59 5.03 -4.43
N GLU A 196 4.04 4.22 -3.48
CA GLU A 196 4.50 4.67 -2.17
C GLU A 196 6.03 4.87 -2.11
N VAL A 197 6.74 4.50 -3.16
CA VAL A 197 8.21 4.53 -3.25
C VAL A 197 8.67 5.78 -3.99
N ASP A 198 9.79 6.36 -3.59
CA ASP A 198 10.43 7.50 -4.26
C ASP A 198 10.85 7.12 -5.70
N ASP A 199 10.60 8.00 -6.69
CA ASP A 199 10.90 7.79 -8.11
C ASP A 199 12.39 7.54 -8.39
N GLN A 200 13.28 8.08 -7.54
CA GLN A 200 14.71 7.84 -7.63
C GLN A 200 15.07 6.35 -7.48
N ILE A 201 14.24 5.54 -6.81
CA ILE A 201 14.46 4.09 -6.70
C ILE A 201 14.44 3.45 -8.09
N PHE A 202 13.47 3.81 -8.94
CA PHE A 202 13.40 3.31 -10.32
C PHE A 202 14.57 3.85 -11.16
N THR A 203 14.84 5.15 -11.07
CA THR A 203 15.92 5.82 -11.81
C THR A 203 17.30 5.24 -11.46
N ILE A 204 17.60 5.08 -10.18
CA ILE A 204 18.85 4.44 -9.73
C ILE A 204 18.83 2.96 -10.09
N GLY A 205 17.70 2.27 -9.93
CA GLY A 205 17.49 0.87 -10.28
C GLY A 205 17.91 0.57 -11.72
N LYS A 206 17.48 1.39 -12.69
CA LYS A 206 17.89 1.26 -14.10
C LYS A 206 19.43 1.23 -14.27
N THR A 207 20.17 2.02 -13.48
CA THR A 207 21.64 2.04 -13.51
C THR A 207 22.28 0.87 -12.76
N ARG A 208 21.58 0.22 -11.86
CA ARG A 208 22.08 -0.88 -11.01
C ARG A 208 21.71 -2.27 -11.54
N THR A 209 20.70 -2.37 -12.40
CA THR A 209 20.34 -3.61 -13.09
C THR A 209 21.28 -3.82 -14.30
N ARG A 210 22.51 -4.20 -14.01
CA ARG A 210 23.63 -4.29 -14.96
C ARG A 210 24.50 -5.53 -14.82
N ASN A 211 24.15 -6.47 -13.95
CA ASN A 211 24.90 -7.70 -13.76
C ASN A 211 24.87 -8.54 -15.05
N VAL A 212 25.99 -9.14 -15.40
CA VAL A 212 26.14 -9.96 -16.60
C VAL A 212 25.62 -11.38 -16.43
N ALA A 213 25.25 -11.81 -15.22
CA ALA A 213 24.71 -13.15 -14.98
C ALA A 213 23.38 -13.37 -15.73
N ALA A 214 22.59 -12.31 -15.98
CA ALA A 214 21.37 -12.37 -16.77
C ALA A 214 21.58 -11.97 -18.24
N THR A 215 22.71 -12.32 -18.83
CA THR A 215 22.98 -12.11 -20.25
C THR A 215 23.64 -13.37 -20.84
N SER A 216 23.45 -13.59 -22.14
CA SER A 216 24.16 -14.63 -22.87
C SER A 216 25.08 -13.99 -23.93
N GLN A 217 26.29 -14.45 -23.97
CA GLN A 217 27.25 -14.05 -25.00
C GLN A 217 26.92 -14.77 -26.31
N LYS A 218 26.98 -14.07 -27.42
CA LYS A 218 26.81 -14.63 -28.75
C LYS A 218 28.08 -15.41 -29.16
N TYR A 219 27.83 -16.55 -29.79
CA TYR A 219 28.87 -17.40 -30.35
C TYR A 219 28.70 -17.46 -31.87
N ASP A 220 29.81 -17.61 -32.60
CA ASP A 220 29.81 -17.87 -34.04
C ASP A 220 29.44 -19.32 -34.35
N GLU A 221 29.40 -19.69 -35.66
CA GLU A 221 29.04 -21.03 -36.13
C GLU A 221 30.03 -22.11 -35.67
N ASP A 222 31.24 -21.71 -35.34
CA ASP A 222 32.32 -22.59 -34.87
C ASP A 222 32.35 -22.71 -33.33
N GLY A 223 31.45 -22.00 -32.63
CA GLY A 223 31.35 -21.99 -31.16
C GLY A 223 32.32 -21.06 -30.45
N ASN A 224 32.92 -20.09 -31.14
CA ASN A 224 33.79 -19.11 -30.52
C ASN A 224 32.99 -17.89 -30.07
N PRO A 225 33.31 -17.29 -28.90
CA PRO A 225 32.61 -16.10 -28.41
C PRO A 225 32.91 -14.90 -29.32
N MET A 226 31.84 -14.22 -29.73
CA MET A 226 31.92 -13.02 -30.56
C MET A 226 32.21 -11.78 -29.74
N TYR A 227 33.04 -10.88 -30.28
CA TYR A 227 33.37 -9.59 -29.69
C TYR A 227 33.24 -8.48 -30.72
N THR A 228 32.82 -7.28 -30.25
CA THR A 228 33.03 -6.00 -30.92
C THR A 228 34.20 -5.27 -30.24
N TYR A 229 34.76 -4.27 -30.90
CA TYR A 229 35.91 -3.53 -30.35
C TYR A 229 35.57 -2.04 -30.33
N THR A 230 35.95 -1.35 -29.23
CA THR A 230 35.88 0.12 -29.17
C THR A 230 36.95 0.75 -30.08
N GLU A 231 36.89 2.05 -30.30
CA GLU A 231 37.91 2.80 -31.04
C GLU A 231 39.31 2.64 -30.39
N GLU A 232 39.34 2.45 -29.06
CA GLU A 232 40.60 2.20 -28.30
C GLU A 232 41.03 0.72 -28.32
N GLY A 233 40.35 -0.14 -29.06
CA GLY A 233 40.69 -1.56 -29.20
C GLY A 233 40.26 -2.45 -28.03
N VAL A 234 39.37 -1.99 -27.14
CA VAL A 234 38.85 -2.81 -26.05
C VAL A 234 37.78 -3.78 -26.57
N ALA A 235 37.96 -5.08 -26.31
CA ALA A 235 37.01 -6.12 -26.70
C ALA A 235 35.74 -6.07 -25.84
N ILE A 236 34.59 -5.93 -26.48
CA ILE A 236 33.26 -5.97 -25.85
C ILE A 236 32.52 -7.22 -26.29
N PRO A 237 32.05 -8.11 -25.38
CA PRO A 237 31.28 -9.29 -25.75
C PRO A 237 30.00 -8.89 -26.49
N VAL A 238 29.72 -9.55 -27.60
CA VAL A 238 28.41 -9.44 -28.28
C VAL A 238 27.39 -10.25 -27.49
N ILE A 239 26.32 -9.60 -27.06
CA ILE A 239 25.27 -10.22 -26.29
C ILE A 239 24.11 -10.58 -27.23
N ASP A 240 23.59 -11.80 -27.15
CA ASP A 240 22.42 -12.28 -27.91
C ASP A 240 21.18 -12.49 -27.03
N GLY A 241 21.33 -12.42 -25.71
CA GLY A 241 20.24 -12.48 -24.75
C GLY A 241 20.50 -11.57 -23.55
N ASP A 242 19.51 -10.74 -23.21
CA ASP A 242 19.51 -9.89 -22.00
C ASP A 242 18.12 -10.00 -21.33
N TRP A 243 18.06 -10.69 -20.19
CA TRP A 243 16.82 -10.85 -19.42
C TRP A 243 16.88 -10.14 -18.06
N ARG A 244 17.77 -9.16 -17.92
CA ARG A 244 17.76 -8.25 -16.76
C ARG A 244 16.45 -7.53 -16.70
N THR A 245 15.80 -7.51 -15.53
CA THR A 245 14.41 -7.06 -15.42
C THR A 245 14.19 -6.15 -14.22
N ILE A 246 13.41 -5.09 -14.41
CA ILE A 246 12.82 -4.31 -13.32
C ILE A 246 11.30 -4.43 -13.42
N ILE A 247 10.65 -4.82 -12.33
CA ILE A 247 9.20 -4.84 -12.23
C ILE A 247 8.79 -3.80 -11.18
N THR A 248 7.89 -2.91 -11.57
CA THR A 248 7.20 -2.01 -10.64
C THR A 248 5.77 -2.47 -10.51
N GLU A 249 5.42 -2.99 -9.33
CA GLU A 249 4.08 -3.44 -8.98
C GLU A 249 3.37 -2.36 -8.16
N SER A 250 2.15 -2.01 -8.56
CA SER A 250 1.35 -1.04 -7.80
C SER A 250 -0.14 -1.11 -8.14
N ASN A 251 -0.95 -0.58 -7.23
CA ASN A 251 -2.25 -0.06 -7.64
C ASN A 251 -2.03 1.18 -8.52
N PRO A 252 -2.96 1.50 -9.43
CA PRO A 252 -2.86 2.70 -10.25
C PRO A 252 -2.69 3.96 -9.41
N ASP A 253 -1.77 4.83 -9.84
CA ASP A 253 -1.49 6.11 -9.20
C ASP A 253 -1.01 7.13 -10.25
N ALA A 254 -1.36 8.43 -10.12
CA ALA A 254 -0.95 9.45 -11.08
C ALA A 254 0.47 9.97 -10.88
N GLY A 255 1.16 9.51 -9.84
CA GLY A 255 2.54 9.87 -9.57
C GLY A 255 3.52 9.39 -10.64
N TRP A 256 4.77 9.17 -10.23
CA TRP A 256 5.84 8.77 -11.12
C TRP A 256 5.57 7.45 -11.87
N ILE A 257 4.82 6.50 -11.28
CA ILE A 257 4.49 5.23 -11.95
C ILE A 257 3.64 5.45 -13.22
N LYS A 258 2.79 6.49 -13.25
CA LYS A 258 2.07 6.92 -14.46
C LYS A 258 3.02 7.61 -15.42
N ASN A 259 3.76 8.61 -14.94
CA ASN A 259 4.55 9.50 -15.80
C ASN A 259 5.79 8.80 -16.37
N ASP A 260 6.52 8.03 -15.54
CA ASP A 260 7.83 7.47 -15.89
C ASP A 260 7.76 6.02 -16.38
N ILE A 261 6.60 5.36 -16.22
CA ILE A 261 6.40 3.99 -16.69
C ILE A 261 5.23 3.93 -17.66
N LEU A 262 3.98 4.18 -17.23
CA LEU A 262 2.81 3.98 -18.09
C LEU A 262 2.86 4.83 -19.36
N LEU A 263 3.05 6.15 -19.23
CA LEU A 263 3.05 7.08 -20.36
C LEU A 263 4.30 6.97 -21.25
N LEU A 264 5.40 6.39 -20.73
CA LEU A 264 6.61 6.11 -21.51
C LEU A 264 6.63 4.70 -22.08
N SER A 265 5.62 3.87 -21.83
CA SER A 265 5.59 2.50 -22.33
C SER A 265 5.44 2.46 -23.86
N SER A 266 6.29 1.67 -24.50
CA SER A 266 6.17 1.32 -25.92
C SER A 266 5.14 0.21 -26.18
N TYR A 267 4.78 -0.54 -25.13
CA TYR A 267 3.72 -1.55 -25.14
C TYR A 267 2.85 -1.40 -23.91
N ILE A 268 1.54 -1.32 -24.12
CA ILE A 268 0.55 -1.24 -23.03
C ILE A 268 -0.50 -2.34 -23.25
N GLN A 269 -0.63 -3.24 -22.28
CA GLN A 269 -1.64 -4.29 -22.26
C GLN A 269 -2.68 -3.99 -21.19
N ILE A 270 -3.91 -3.79 -21.62
CA ILE A 270 -5.06 -3.65 -20.72
C ILE A 270 -5.81 -4.97 -20.66
N ASN A 271 -5.97 -5.51 -19.44
CA ASN A 271 -6.65 -6.76 -19.19
C ASN A 271 -7.95 -6.50 -18.42
N GLY A 272 -9.07 -6.93 -19.03
CA GLY A 272 -10.41 -6.72 -18.52
C GLY A 272 -11.03 -5.37 -18.91
N ALA A 273 -12.22 -5.10 -18.39
CA ALA A 273 -12.96 -3.88 -18.68
C ALA A 273 -12.47 -2.72 -17.81
N SER A 274 -11.35 -2.11 -18.17
CA SER A 274 -10.90 -0.85 -17.57
C SER A 274 -11.72 0.32 -18.09
N VAL A 275 -11.91 1.34 -17.25
CA VAL A 275 -12.52 2.61 -17.69
C VAL A 275 -11.57 3.44 -18.56
N ASP A 276 -10.26 3.23 -18.43
CA ASP A 276 -9.24 3.96 -19.16
C ASP A 276 -8.75 3.17 -20.36
N LYS A 277 -8.48 3.90 -21.44
CA LYS A 277 -7.81 3.37 -22.63
C LYS A 277 -6.47 4.07 -22.74
N TYR A 278 -5.41 3.31 -22.54
CA TYR A 278 -4.05 3.81 -22.75
C TYR A 278 -3.47 3.19 -24.00
N GLU A 279 -2.88 4.03 -24.82
CA GLU A 279 -2.14 3.62 -26.01
C GLU A 279 -0.72 4.20 -25.95
N PRO A 280 0.29 3.47 -26.44
CA PRO A 280 1.64 4.00 -26.52
C PRO A 280 1.70 5.30 -27.33
N ASN A 281 2.41 6.30 -26.82
CA ASN A 281 2.69 7.52 -27.55
C ASN A 281 4.07 7.43 -28.23
N PRO A 282 4.16 7.22 -29.56
CA PRO A 282 5.43 7.01 -30.23
C PRO A 282 6.41 8.18 -30.12
N ALA A 283 5.94 9.39 -29.78
CA ALA A 283 6.79 10.57 -29.65
C ALA A 283 7.66 10.56 -28.38
N VAL A 284 7.25 9.79 -27.35
CA VAL A 284 7.93 9.75 -26.04
C VAL A 284 8.18 8.34 -25.54
N ALA A 285 7.69 7.32 -26.23
CA ALA A 285 7.81 5.91 -25.79
C ALA A 285 9.27 5.47 -25.73
N ASP A 286 9.61 4.78 -24.62
CA ASP A 286 10.89 4.07 -24.42
C ASP A 286 10.68 2.59 -24.80
N GLU A 287 11.44 2.11 -25.78
CA GLU A 287 11.34 0.72 -26.26
C GLU A 287 11.66 -0.33 -25.18
N ALA A 288 12.30 0.05 -24.10
CA ALA A 288 12.59 -0.85 -22.98
C ALA A 288 11.45 -0.96 -21.97
N ILE A 289 10.42 -0.13 -22.06
CA ILE A 289 9.35 -0.03 -21.06
C ILE A 289 8.04 -0.63 -21.60
N SER A 290 7.38 -1.43 -20.79
CA SER A 290 6.01 -1.90 -21.00
C SER A 290 5.15 -1.71 -19.76
N SER A 291 3.82 -1.70 -19.95
CA SER A 291 2.85 -1.67 -18.85
C SER A 291 1.73 -2.67 -19.06
N HIS A 292 1.40 -3.38 -18.01
CA HIS A 292 0.24 -4.26 -17.93
C HIS A 292 -0.72 -3.73 -16.87
N VAL A 293 -1.92 -3.38 -17.29
CA VAL A 293 -2.99 -2.88 -16.42
C VAL A 293 -4.08 -3.93 -16.31
N THR A 294 -4.34 -4.42 -15.09
CA THR A 294 -5.24 -5.56 -14.91
C THR A 294 -6.36 -5.23 -13.92
N THR A 295 -7.61 -5.45 -14.33
CA THR A 295 -8.76 -5.27 -13.44
C THR A 295 -8.89 -6.43 -12.45
N THR A 296 -9.53 -6.19 -11.31
CA THR A 296 -9.83 -7.23 -10.31
C THR A 296 -10.62 -8.39 -10.91
N ALA A 297 -11.51 -8.12 -11.87
CA ALA A 297 -12.36 -9.13 -12.50
C ALA A 297 -11.58 -10.18 -13.32
N CYS A 298 -10.34 -9.91 -13.70
CA CYS A 298 -9.50 -10.87 -14.41
C CYS A 298 -9.07 -12.04 -13.53
N ASN A 299 -9.07 -11.88 -12.22
CA ASN A 299 -8.68 -12.95 -11.32
C ASN A 299 -9.84 -13.91 -11.04
N LYS A 300 -9.79 -15.07 -11.71
CA LYS A 300 -10.80 -16.13 -11.60
C LYS A 300 -10.78 -16.90 -10.26
N PHE A 301 -9.75 -16.71 -9.44
CA PHE A 301 -9.61 -17.35 -8.13
C PHE A 301 -10.30 -16.58 -7.00
N LEU A 302 -10.76 -15.36 -7.25
CA LEU A 302 -11.50 -14.59 -6.25
C LEU A 302 -12.89 -15.18 -5.99
N PRO A 303 -13.40 -15.12 -4.76
CA PRO A 303 -14.79 -15.47 -4.47
C PRO A 303 -15.75 -14.71 -5.40
N PRO A 304 -16.83 -15.34 -5.89
CA PRO A 304 -17.78 -14.67 -6.80
C PRO A 304 -18.39 -13.39 -6.25
N THR A 305 -18.43 -13.24 -4.93
CA THR A 305 -18.98 -12.05 -4.26
C THR A 305 -17.95 -10.96 -4.02
N TYR A 306 -16.64 -11.23 -4.23
CA TYR A 306 -15.54 -10.35 -3.83
C TYR A 306 -15.70 -8.92 -4.33
N ILE A 307 -15.94 -8.74 -5.64
CA ILE A 307 -16.08 -7.40 -6.23
C ILE A 307 -17.29 -6.68 -5.66
N ARG A 308 -18.45 -7.37 -5.58
CA ARG A 308 -19.67 -6.81 -5.01
C ARG A 308 -19.48 -6.38 -3.55
N ASP A 309 -18.87 -7.25 -2.75
CA ASP A 309 -18.69 -7.01 -1.32
C ASP A 309 -17.65 -5.91 -1.06
N THR A 310 -16.60 -5.86 -1.90
CA THR A 310 -15.55 -4.83 -1.82
C THR A 310 -16.02 -3.47 -2.36
N SER A 311 -16.88 -3.43 -3.38
CA SER A 311 -17.38 -2.18 -3.95
C SER A 311 -18.54 -1.57 -3.16
N LYS A 312 -19.16 -2.34 -2.26
CA LYS A 312 -20.31 -1.87 -1.48
C LYS A 312 -19.96 -0.60 -0.69
N ASN A 313 -20.77 0.44 -0.84
CA ASN A 313 -20.59 1.73 -0.19
C ASN A 313 -19.25 2.43 -0.53
N LYS A 314 -18.64 2.11 -1.67
CA LYS A 314 -17.43 2.78 -2.15
C LYS A 314 -17.78 3.82 -3.21
N PRO A 315 -17.17 5.02 -3.21
CA PRO A 315 -17.38 6.01 -4.26
C PRO A 315 -16.82 5.50 -5.60
N GLN A 316 -17.35 6.04 -6.71
CA GLN A 316 -17.01 5.56 -8.04
C GLN A 316 -15.51 5.69 -8.37
N TRP A 317 -14.86 6.78 -7.94
CA TRP A 317 -13.41 6.97 -8.14
C TRP A 317 -12.58 5.86 -7.46
N TRP A 318 -13.01 5.41 -6.27
CA TRP A 318 -12.36 4.31 -5.57
C TRP A 318 -12.50 2.99 -6.33
N ILE A 319 -13.72 2.72 -6.85
CA ILE A 319 -13.99 1.53 -7.67
C ILE A 319 -13.14 1.56 -8.94
N ASN A 320 -13.09 2.70 -9.62
CA ASN A 320 -12.30 2.88 -10.83
C ASN A 320 -10.81 2.58 -10.57
N ARG A 321 -10.24 3.18 -9.52
CA ARG A 321 -8.83 3.02 -9.17
C ARG A 321 -8.51 1.61 -8.69
N TYR A 322 -9.21 1.16 -7.65
CA TYR A 322 -8.83 -0.03 -6.89
C TYR A 322 -9.46 -1.35 -7.38
N LEU A 323 -10.45 -1.30 -8.26
CA LEU A 323 -11.03 -2.52 -8.85
C LEU A 323 -10.87 -2.55 -10.37
N LEU A 324 -10.97 -1.42 -11.06
CA LEU A 324 -10.91 -1.35 -12.52
C LEU A 324 -9.54 -0.96 -13.06
N GLY A 325 -8.56 -0.65 -12.20
CA GLY A 325 -7.20 -0.35 -12.62
C GLY A 325 -7.03 1.01 -13.30
N SER A 326 -7.89 1.99 -13.00
CA SER A 326 -7.83 3.32 -13.59
C SER A 326 -6.73 4.18 -12.98
N PHE A 327 -5.94 4.83 -13.83
CA PHE A 327 -5.00 5.90 -13.46
C PHE A 327 -5.62 7.28 -13.57
N THR A 328 -6.89 7.36 -13.97
CA THR A 328 -7.62 8.63 -14.03
C THR A 328 -8.09 8.99 -12.63
N TYR A 329 -7.75 10.20 -12.19
CA TYR A 329 -8.26 10.75 -10.94
C TYR A 329 -9.68 11.26 -11.09
N ALA A 330 -10.34 11.41 -9.96
CA ALA A 330 -11.45 12.31 -9.90
C ALA A 330 -10.94 13.73 -10.20
N GLU A 331 -11.00 14.15 -11.47
CA GLU A 331 -10.86 15.56 -11.79
C GLU A 331 -12.01 16.30 -11.12
N GLY A 332 -11.69 17.35 -10.39
CA GLY A 332 -12.71 18.18 -9.75
C GLY A 332 -12.68 18.15 -8.24
N LEU A 333 -13.81 18.47 -7.64
CA LEU A 333 -13.97 18.60 -6.21
C LEU A 333 -13.70 17.28 -5.47
N VAL A 334 -12.97 17.36 -4.36
CA VAL A 334 -12.73 16.23 -3.47
C VAL A 334 -14.04 15.73 -2.85
N TYR A 335 -14.96 16.64 -2.58
CA TYR A 335 -16.29 16.39 -2.00
C TYR A 335 -17.40 16.90 -2.91
N PRO A 336 -17.70 16.25 -4.04
CA PRO A 336 -18.69 16.76 -5.00
C PRO A 336 -20.12 16.78 -4.45
N ALA A 337 -20.43 15.95 -3.45
CA ALA A 337 -21.75 15.92 -2.80
C ALA A 337 -21.84 16.83 -1.56
N ALA A 338 -20.77 17.57 -1.20
CA ALA A 338 -20.70 18.27 0.09
C ALA A 338 -21.76 19.36 0.30
N LEU A 339 -22.11 20.09 -0.74
CA LEU A 339 -23.10 21.18 -0.65
C LEU A 339 -24.46 20.77 -1.19
N HIS A 340 -24.46 19.94 -2.23
CA HIS A 340 -25.65 19.40 -2.86
C HIS A 340 -25.40 17.98 -3.32
N ASN A 341 -26.17 17.03 -2.85
CA ASN A 341 -26.10 15.65 -3.32
C ASN A 341 -27.05 15.44 -4.50
N ALA A 342 -26.48 15.45 -5.71
CA ALA A 342 -27.26 15.32 -6.94
C ALA A 342 -27.98 13.95 -7.08
N LYS A 343 -27.53 12.91 -6.36
CA LYS A 343 -28.15 11.56 -6.39
C LYS A 343 -29.46 11.53 -5.59
N THR A 344 -29.47 12.19 -4.44
CA THR A 344 -30.62 12.22 -3.51
C THR A 344 -31.42 13.51 -3.63
N ASN A 345 -30.88 14.50 -4.35
CA ASN A 345 -31.43 15.87 -4.48
C ASN A 345 -31.60 16.58 -3.11
N VAL A 346 -30.55 16.41 -2.25
CA VAL A 346 -30.53 16.99 -0.89
C VAL A 346 -29.48 18.10 -0.84
N ASP A 347 -29.87 19.27 -0.31
CA ASP A 347 -28.94 20.34 0.03
C ASP A 347 -28.45 20.11 1.48
N HIS A 348 -27.10 20.15 1.62
CA HIS A 348 -26.47 19.97 2.93
C HIS A 348 -26.24 21.28 3.69
N VAL A 349 -26.42 22.43 3.04
CA VAL A 349 -26.39 23.74 3.71
C VAL A 349 -27.77 24.08 4.23
N ILE A 350 -27.88 24.26 5.56
CA ILE A 350 -29.11 24.52 6.24
C ILE A 350 -29.10 25.90 6.95
N PRO A 351 -30.24 26.54 7.17
CA PRO A 351 -30.30 27.77 7.95
C PRO A 351 -29.74 27.60 9.35
N THR A 352 -29.08 28.64 9.86
CA THR A 352 -28.57 28.67 11.23
C THR A 352 -29.71 28.67 12.23
N THR A 353 -29.70 27.68 13.11
CA THR A 353 -30.69 27.52 14.19
C THR A 353 -29.99 27.24 15.51
N PRO A 354 -30.61 27.56 16.66
CA PRO A 354 -30.06 27.19 17.96
C PRO A 354 -29.91 25.68 18.10
N VAL A 355 -28.73 25.24 18.49
CA VAL A 355 -28.43 23.81 18.67
C VAL A 355 -29.03 23.32 19.98
N PRO A 356 -29.90 22.30 19.99
CA PRO A 356 -30.52 21.76 21.21
C PRO A 356 -29.45 21.32 22.23
N LYS A 357 -29.67 21.60 23.51
CA LYS A 357 -28.69 21.31 24.58
C LYS A 357 -28.42 19.81 24.77
N HIS A 358 -29.38 18.96 24.48
CA HIS A 358 -29.26 17.50 24.62
C HIS A 358 -28.43 16.86 23.51
N TRP A 359 -28.20 17.54 22.36
CA TRP A 359 -27.38 17.00 21.30
C TRP A 359 -25.93 16.87 21.75
N LYS A 360 -25.33 15.73 21.48
CA LYS A 360 -23.91 15.50 21.73
C LYS A 360 -23.04 16.33 20.80
N ARG A 361 -21.95 16.85 21.33
CA ARG A 361 -21.02 17.75 20.62
C ARG A 361 -19.69 17.05 20.31
N ILE A 362 -19.04 17.51 19.26
CA ILE A 362 -17.67 17.14 18.90
C ILE A 362 -16.98 18.37 18.33
N HIS A 363 -15.67 18.51 18.58
CA HIS A 363 -14.87 19.65 18.16
C HIS A 363 -13.52 19.18 17.65
N ALA A 364 -13.04 19.82 16.55
CA ALA A 364 -11.70 19.59 16.02
C ALA A 364 -11.02 20.90 15.62
N PHE A 365 -9.70 20.86 15.62
CA PHE A 365 -8.83 22.01 15.44
C PHE A 365 -7.62 21.70 14.56
N ASP A 366 -7.42 22.47 13.50
CA ASP A 366 -6.21 22.50 12.66
C ASP A 366 -5.39 23.74 13.00
N TYR A 367 -4.18 23.55 13.53
CA TYR A 367 -3.30 24.61 14.00
C TYR A 367 -2.37 25.10 12.88
N GLY A 368 -2.59 26.31 12.42
CA GLY A 368 -1.67 27.04 11.53
C GLY A 368 -0.71 27.93 12.32
N LEU A 369 0.60 27.77 12.11
CA LEU A 369 1.63 28.60 12.73
C LEU A 369 1.85 29.91 11.94
N SER A 370 1.94 29.80 10.62
CA SER A 370 2.11 30.91 9.66
C SER A 370 0.92 31.04 8.72
N ASP A 371 -0.07 30.20 8.88
CA ASP A 371 -1.27 30.11 8.09
C ASP A 371 -2.51 30.16 8.99
N ASN A 372 -3.71 30.09 8.42
CA ASN A 372 -4.92 30.14 9.21
C ASN A 372 -5.04 28.94 10.15
N SER A 373 -5.45 29.18 11.36
CA SER A 373 -5.94 28.18 12.30
C SER A 373 -7.43 27.96 12.09
N GLY A 374 -7.84 26.71 11.88
CA GLY A 374 -9.23 26.33 11.62
C GLY A 374 -9.83 25.50 12.74
N MET A 375 -11.00 25.88 13.25
CA MET A 375 -11.72 25.15 14.28
C MET A 375 -13.16 24.91 13.86
N LEU A 376 -13.67 23.69 14.10
CA LEU A 376 -15.07 23.34 13.86
C LEU A 376 -15.74 22.77 15.09
N TRP A 377 -17.02 23.11 15.25
CA TRP A 377 -17.93 22.55 16.23
C TRP A 377 -19.10 21.90 15.51
N ALA A 378 -19.33 20.63 15.80
CA ALA A 378 -20.45 19.89 15.26
C ALA A 378 -21.26 19.23 16.37
N ALA A 379 -22.51 18.91 16.07
CA ALA A 379 -23.45 18.27 16.98
C ALA A 379 -24.18 17.13 16.27
N ILE A 380 -24.63 16.12 17.02
CA ILE A 380 -25.35 15.00 16.47
C ILE A 380 -26.86 15.20 16.74
N ASP A 381 -27.61 15.26 15.65
CA ASP A 381 -29.08 15.10 15.66
C ASP A 381 -29.38 13.60 15.57
N GLU A 382 -29.71 13.01 16.70
CA GLU A 382 -29.97 11.57 16.82
C GLU A 382 -31.22 11.15 16.07
N GLU A 383 -32.24 11.98 16.07
CA GLU A 383 -33.54 11.67 15.47
C GLU A 383 -33.43 11.60 13.94
N ARG A 384 -32.69 12.54 13.34
CA ARG A 384 -32.48 12.58 11.89
C ARG A 384 -31.23 11.86 11.43
N SER A 385 -30.41 11.33 12.35
CA SER A 385 -29.12 10.71 12.06
C SER A 385 -28.16 11.67 11.30
N LYS A 386 -28.10 12.94 11.75
CA LYS A 386 -27.25 13.96 11.10
C LYS A 386 -26.13 14.43 12.00
N LEU A 387 -24.97 14.64 11.40
CA LEU A 387 -23.89 15.46 11.96
C LEU A 387 -24.11 16.89 11.48
N VAL A 388 -24.41 17.80 12.37
CA VAL A 388 -24.71 19.22 12.07
C VAL A 388 -23.51 20.07 12.47
N VAL A 389 -22.77 20.64 11.49
CA VAL A 389 -21.71 21.62 11.75
C VAL A 389 -22.37 22.97 12.01
N TYR A 390 -22.22 23.50 13.24
CA TYR A 390 -22.96 24.67 13.70
C TYR A 390 -22.11 25.88 14.02
N ALA A 391 -20.80 25.76 14.11
CA ALA A 391 -19.90 26.87 14.37
C ALA A 391 -18.50 26.60 13.82
N GLU A 392 -17.84 27.65 13.39
CA GLU A 392 -16.47 27.63 12.92
C GLU A 392 -15.66 28.79 13.53
N TYR A 393 -14.35 28.66 13.45
CA TYR A 393 -13.37 29.73 13.58
C TYR A 393 -12.31 29.52 12.52
N CYS A 394 -11.97 30.57 11.78
CA CYS A 394 -10.87 30.60 10.84
C CYS A 394 -10.12 31.92 11.03
N GLY A 395 -8.82 31.86 11.27
CA GLY A 395 -8.01 33.05 11.47
C GLY A 395 -6.57 32.74 11.83
N ASN A 396 -5.72 33.75 11.70
CA ASN A 396 -4.27 33.70 11.98
C ASN A 396 -3.90 34.66 13.12
N ASP A 397 -2.61 34.72 13.43
CA ASP A 397 -2.00 35.66 14.37
C ASP A 397 -2.57 35.64 15.81
N ARG A 398 -3.06 34.45 16.25
CA ARG A 398 -3.52 34.23 17.62
C ARG A 398 -2.55 33.34 18.40
N ASN A 399 -2.25 33.77 19.62
CA ASN A 399 -1.48 32.94 20.54
C ASN A 399 -2.36 31.80 21.14
N ILE A 400 -1.71 30.80 21.74
CA ILE A 400 -2.37 29.62 22.30
C ILE A 400 -3.41 29.99 23.37
N ALA A 401 -3.15 31.00 24.21
CA ALA A 401 -4.08 31.45 25.25
C ALA A 401 -5.38 32.02 24.65
N GLU A 402 -5.25 32.83 23.58
CA GLU A 402 -6.39 33.39 22.86
C GLU A 402 -7.20 32.31 22.16
N LEU A 403 -6.53 31.34 21.49
CA LEU A 403 -7.18 30.21 20.85
C LEU A 403 -7.92 29.34 21.88
N ALA A 404 -7.31 29.05 23.03
CA ALA A 404 -7.96 28.35 24.14
C ALA A 404 -9.19 29.09 24.67
N GLN A 405 -9.12 30.42 24.73
CA GLN A 405 -10.26 31.24 25.14
C GLN A 405 -11.40 31.21 24.12
N ILE A 406 -11.10 31.15 22.81
CA ILE A 406 -12.11 30.97 21.76
C ILE A 406 -12.84 29.64 21.96
N VAL A 407 -12.09 28.55 22.18
CA VAL A 407 -12.68 27.21 22.42
C VAL A 407 -13.61 27.25 23.63
N LYS A 408 -13.16 27.82 24.75
CA LYS A 408 -13.96 27.91 25.97
C LYS A 408 -15.22 28.76 25.76
N THR A 409 -15.10 29.88 25.04
CA THR A 409 -16.23 30.78 24.79
C THR A 409 -17.31 30.12 23.90
N LYS A 410 -16.89 29.49 22.81
CA LYS A 410 -17.81 28.80 21.89
C LYS A 410 -18.38 27.50 22.48
N SER A 411 -17.75 26.94 23.48
CA SER A 411 -18.13 25.70 24.15
C SER A 411 -18.90 25.91 25.48
N LYS A 412 -19.07 27.16 25.92
CA LYS A 412 -19.65 27.48 27.25
C LYS A 412 -21.07 26.93 27.52
N ASP A 413 -21.85 26.77 26.45
CA ASP A 413 -23.24 26.31 26.53
C ASP A 413 -23.40 24.79 26.39
N VAL A 414 -22.26 24.05 26.27
CA VAL A 414 -22.26 22.59 26.21
C VAL A 414 -22.39 22.06 27.65
N PRO A 415 -23.44 21.29 27.97
CA PRO A 415 -23.62 20.75 29.30
C PRO A 415 -22.57 19.70 29.67
N ASP A 416 -22.40 19.43 30.96
CA ASP A 416 -21.53 18.36 31.44
C ASP A 416 -21.93 17.03 30.80
N GLY A 417 -20.94 16.31 30.30
CA GLY A 417 -21.17 15.07 29.54
C GLY A 417 -21.75 15.27 28.13
N GLY A 418 -21.87 16.51 27.66
CA GLY A 418 -22.37 16.85 26.32
C GLY A 418 -21.37 16.56 25.19
N TRP A 419 -20.11 16.30 25.52
CA TRP A 419 -19.07 15.92 24.53
C TRP A 419 -19.06 14.41 24.31
N ILE A 420 -18.97 14.00 23.03
CA ILE A 420 -18.79 12.58 22.67
C ILE A 420 -17.36 12.14 23.01
N ARG A 421 -16.39 13.01 22.77
CA ARG A 421 -14.95 12.76 22.92
C ARG A 421 -14.21 14.01 23.40
N PRO A 422 -12.96 13.86 23.87
CA PRO A 422 -12.03 14.98 23.96
C PRO A 422 -11.92 15.70 22.63
N HIS A 423 -11.51 16.98 22.65
CA HIS A 423 -11.30 17.75 21.45
C HIS A 423 -10.20 17.12 20.60
N ILE A 424 -10.33 17.24 19.28
CA ILE A 424 -9.41 16.63 18.31
C ILE A 424 -8.49 17.72 17.77
N ILE A 425 -7.19 17.44 17.60
CA ILE A 425 -6.22 18.36 17.02
C ILE A 425 -5.42 17.69 15.90
N ASP A 426 -4.84 18.51 14.99
CA ASP A 426 -3.90 18.01 13.99
C ASP A 426 -2.84 17.11 14.62
N PRO A 427 -2.68 15.87 14.13
CA PRO A 427 -1.75 14.91 14.72
C PRO A 427 -0.29 15.34 14.60
N LYS A 428 0.09 16.07 13.54
CA LYS A 428 1.46 16.49 13.30
C LYS A 428 1.84 17.67 14.21
N SER A 429 1.03 18.72 14.20
CA SER A 429 1.23 19.92 15.02
C SER A 429 1.02 19.62 16.49
N GLY A 430 0.01 18.81 16.82
CA GLY A 430 -0.32 18.43 18.19
C GLY A 430 0.81 17.67 18.90
N ALA A 431 1.54 16.81 18.17
CA ALA A 431 2.64 16.02 18.73
C ALA A 431 4.01 16.74 18.70
N LYS A 432 4.17 17.80 17.90
CA LYS A 432 5.45 18.51 17.74
C LYS A 432 5.82 19.19 19.06
N ARG A 433 7.03 18.91 19.57
CA ARG A 433 7.54 19.49 20.82
C ARG A 433 8.34 20.75 20.55
N ASP A 434 8.16 21.75 21.43
CA ASP A 434 8.94 22.97 21.45
C ASP A 434 10.31 22.81 22.15
N TYR A 435 11.03 23.93 22.28
CA TYR A 435 12.32 23.98 23.00
C TYR A 435 12.21 23.48 24.44
N ASN A 436 11.07 23.65 25.11
CA ASN A 436 10.80 23.19 26.48
C ASN A 436 10.32 21.74 26.53
N LYS A 437 10.38 20.98 25.42
CA LYS A 437 9.90 19.60 25.26
C LYS A 437 8.38 19.45 25.48
N LYS A 438 7.61 20.54 25.47
CA LYS A 438 6.16 20.54 25.54
C LYS A 438 5.56 20.44 24.14
N SER A 439 4.55 19.62 23.98
CA SER A 439 3.74 19.57 22.76
C SER A 439 2.70 20.69 22.75
N LEU A 440 2.12 20.95 21.58
CA LEU A 440 1.00 21.87 21.45
C LEU A 440 -0.20 21.44 22.32
N ILE A 441 -0.43 20.13 22.44
CA ILE A 441 -1.45 19.54 23.32
C ILE A 441 -1.17 19.90 24.79
N ASP A 442 0.08 19.82 25.25
CA ASP A 442 0.48 20.17 26.61
C ASP A 442 0.23 21.65 26.90
N HIS A 443 0.51 22.53 25.93
CA HIS A 443 0.22 23.95 26.08
C HIS A 443 -1.28 24.26 26.19
N PHE A 444 -2.13 23.64 25.37
CA PHE A 444 -3.58 23.80 25.49
C PHE A 444 -4.12 23.28 26.83
N LEU A 445 -3.54 22.19 27.35
CA LEU A 445 -3.91 21.62 28.64
C LEU A 445 -3.63 22.61 29.78
N GLU A 446 -2.55 23.38 29.74
CA GLU A 446 -2.26 24.44 30.70
C GLU A 446 -3.35 25.52 30.77
N TYR A 447 -4.01 25.76 29.62
CA TYR A 447 -5.19 26.63 29.55
C TYR A 447 -6.51 25.90 29.77
N GLY A 448 -6.48 24.64 30.26
CA GLY A 448 -7.67 23.85 30.59
C GLY A 448 -8.47 23.39 29.36
N VAL A 449 -7.83 23.22 28.21
CA VAL A 449 -8.42 22.62 27.01
C VAL A 449 -7.67 21.33 26.69
N SER A 450 -8.36 20.20 26.70
CA SER A 450 -7.76 18.88 26.42
C SER A 450 -7.99 18.49 24.98
N TYR A 451 -6.92 18.12 24.28
CA TYR A 451 -6.94 17.63 22.90
C TYR A 451 -6.39 16.21 22.79
N THR A 452 -6.84 15.48 21.78
CA THR A 452 -6.27 14.21 21.33
C THR A 452 -5.91 14.32 19.85
N PRO A 453 -4.81 13.65 19.39
CA PRO A 453 -4.45 13.67 17.97
C PRO A 453 -5.54 13.02 17.10
N GLY A 454 -5.79 13.62 15.93
CA GLY A 454 -6.65 13.07 14.90
C GLY A 454 -5.96 11.97 14.09
N GLN A 455 -6.66 11.41 13.09
CA GLN A 455 -6.13 10.40 12.18
C GLN A 455 -5.19 10.98 11.13
N VAL A 456 -4.08 10.27 10.83
CA VAL A 456 -3.03 10.74 9.91
C VAL A 456 -3.37 10.46 8.43
N SER A 457 -4.01 9.33 8.13
CA SER A 457 -4.24 8.88 6.74
C SER A 457 -5.24 9.79 6.01
N VAL A 458 -4.75 10.56 5.02
CA VAL A 458 -5.57 11.45 4.19
C VAL A 458 -6.61 10.66 3.39
N ASP A 459 -6.20 9.56 2.74
CA ASP A 459 -7.12 8.75 1.92
C ASP A 459 -8.29 8.18 2.73
N ALA A 460 -8.00 7.71 3.96
CA ALA A 460 -9.05 7.21 4.83
C ALA A 460 -10.02 8.32 5.27
N ARG A 461 -9.51 9.52 5.54
CA ARG A 461 -10.31 10.70 5.93
C ARG A 461 -11.20 11.16 4.78
N VAL A 462 -10.61 11.34 3.59
CA VAL A 462 -11.34 11.72 2.37
C VAL A 462 -12.41 10.69 2.04
N PHE A 463 -12.07 9.42 2.10
CA PHE A 463 -13.02 8.33 1.86
C PHE A 463 -14.21 8.38 2.81
N LYS A 464 -13.93 8.50 4.11
CA LYS A 464 -14.96 8.50 5.16
C LYS A 464 -15.92 9.69 5.01
N LEU A 465 -15.36 10.88 4.82
CA LEU A 465 -16.15 12.11 4.68
C LEU A 465 -17.01 12.12 3.41
N ASN A 466 -16.45 11.65 2.26
CA ASN A 466 -17.25 11.46 1.05
C ASN A 466 -18.43 10.51 1.28
N THR A 467 -18.19 9.37 1.93
CA THR A 467 -19.25 8.41 2.24
C THR A 467 -20.36 9.04 3.07
N MET A 468 -20.02 9.87 4.05
CA MET A 468 -21.02 10.55 4.89
C MET A 468 -21.83 11.60 4.11
N PHE A 469 -21.21 12.34 3.20
CA PHE A 469 -21.92 13.26 2.31
C PHE A 469 -22.82 12.52 1.31
N GLU A 470 -22.33 11.46 0.68
CA GLU A 470 -23.13 10.66 -0.27
C GLU A 470 -24.36 9.97 0.37
N GLN A 471 -24.32 9.76 1.67
CA GLN A 471 -25.42 9.19 2.45
C GLN A 471 -26.26 10.26 3.16
N ASP A 472 -26.05 11.52 2.86
CA ASP A 472 -26.74 12.67 3.44
C ASP A 472 -26.66 12.74 4.98
N TYR A 473 -25.57 12.25 5.58
CA TYR A 473 -25.40 12.27 7.05
C TYR A 473 -24.84 13.58 7.60
N ILE A 474 -24.42 14.53 6.74
CA ILE A 474 -23.83 15.80 7.17
C ILE A 474 -24.73 16.96 6.76
N GLU A 475 -24.92 17.90 7.67
CA GLU A 475 -25.53 19.20 7.43
C GLU A 475 -24.58 20.30 7.94
N ILE A 476 -24.54 21.43 7.24
CA ILE A 476 -23.68 22.57 7.57
C ILE A 476 -24.56 23.79 7.71
N MET A 477 -24.52 24.44 8.85
CA MET A 477 -25.25 25.69 9.02
C MET A 477 -24.63 26.81 8.16
N ASP A 478 -25.47 27.65 7.59
CA ASP A 478 -25.05 28.73 6.67
C ASP A 478 -24.15 29.79 7.32
N CYS A 479 -24.05 29.84 8.63
CA CYS A 479 -23.08 30.66 9.37
C CYS A 479 -21.64 30.13 9.25
N CYS A 480 -21.42 28.88 8.80
CA CYS A 480 -20.11 28.32 8.56
C CYS A 480 -19.59 28.68 7.14
N THR A 481 -19.47 29.97 6.91
CA THR A 481 -19.20 30.55 5.58
C THR A 481 -17.83 30.18 5.02
N ASN A 482 -16.79 30.06 5.88
CA ASN A 482 -15.44 29.69 5.45
C ASN A 482 -15.38 28.21 5.08
N LEU A 483 -15.96 27.32 5.87
CA LEU A 483 -16.04 25.90 5.52
C LEU A 483 -16.77 25.68 4.19
N ILE A 484 -17.91 26.37 3.99
CA ILE A 484 -18.67 26.30 2.74
C ILE A 484 -17.83 26.80 1.56
N ALA A 485 -17.03 27.85 1.74
CA ALA A 485 -16.11 28.36 0.71
C ALA A 485 -14.99 27.35 0.40
N GLU A 486 -14.35 26.78 1.43
CA GLU A 486 -13.33 25.77 1.26
C GLU A 486 -13.88 24.54 0.50
N LEU A 487 -15.05 24.04 0.86
CA LEU A 487 -15.68 22.87 0.20
C LEU A 487 -16.04 23.13 -1.27
N LYS A 488 -16.28 24.38 -1.68
CA LYS A 488 -16.50 24.75 -3.09
C LYS A 488 -15.24 24.64 -3.95
N ASP A 489 -14.09 24.88 -3.34
CA ASP A 489 -12.82 25.02 -4.07
C ASP A 489 -11.84 23.85 -3.82
N TYR A 490 -12.13 22.99 -2.83
CA TYR A 490 -11.25 21.88 -2.48
C TYR A 490 -11.27 20.79 -3.55
N LYS A 491 -10.16 20.67 -4.25
CA LYS A 491 -10.04 19.83 -5.44
C LYS A 491 -8.74 19.03 -5.45
N PHE A 492 -8.73 18.02 -6.30
CA PHE A 492 -7.50 17.35 -6.67
C PHE A 492 -6.69 18.22 -7.64
N PRO A 493 -5.34 18.15 -7.63
CA PRO A 493 -4.51 18.91 -8.56
C PRO A 493 -4.87 18.59 -10.02
N SER A 494 -4.96 19.60 -10.88
CA SER A 494 -5.10 19.40 -12.33
C SER A 494 -3.78 18.96 -12.97
N ASP A 495 -3.85 18.34 -14.16
CA ASP A 495 -2.67 17.82 -14.86
C ASP A 495 -1.60 18.88 -15.15
N ASP A 496 -1.98 20.16 -15.23
CA ASP A 496 -1.06 21.27 -15.55
C ASP A 496 -0.40 21.94 -14.33
N SER A 497 -0.81 21.63 -13.09
CA SER A 497 -0.46 22.45 -11.91
C SER A 497 0.54 21.87 -10.94
N SER A 498 1.16 20.69 -11.18
CA SER A 498 1.97 20.04 -10.15
C SER A 498 3.47 20.29 -10.28
N GLU A 499 4.00 21.20 -9.47
CA GLU A 499 5.44 21.31 -9.18
C GLU A 499 5.96 20.20 -8.21
N THR A 500 5.08 19.45 -7.54
CA THR A 500 5.45 18.54 -6.42
C THR A 500 5.18 17.06 -6.65
N GLY A 501 4.77 16.62 -7.84
CA GLY A 501 4.78 15.19 -8.24
C GLY A 501 3.74 14.26 -7.57
N ARG A 502 2.96 14.68 -6.57
CA ARG A 502 1.93 13.85 -5.93
C ARG A 502 0.53 14.34 -6.25
N LYS A 503 -0.03 13.82 -7.34
CA LYS A 503 -1.38 14.14 -7.82
C LYS A 503 -2.51 13.33 -7.16
N ASP A 504 -2.17 12.39 -6.30
CA ASP A 504 -3.09 11.46 -5.64
C ASP A 504 -3.70 12.01 -4.36
N LYS A 505 -3.21 13.14 -3.88
CA LYS A 505 -3.73 13.81 -2.70
C LYS A 505 -4.42 15.11 -3.10
N PRO A 506 -5.48 15.49 -2.39
CA PRO A 506 -6.04 16.83 -2.53
C PRO A 506 -4.97 17.92 -2.43
N GLU A 507 -5.21 19.06 -3.07
CA GLU A 507 -4.32 20.22 -2.92
C GLU A 507 -4.22 20.61 -1.45
N ASP A 508 -3.00 20.81 -0.94
CA ASP A 508 -2.77 21.25 0.44
C ASP A 508 -2.87 22.78 0.53
N LYS A 509 -4.04 23.30 0.14
CA LYS A 509 -4.38 24.72 0.15
C LYS A 509 -5.82 24.91 0.58
N ASN A 510 -6.09 25.94 1.36
CA ASN A 510 -7.45 26.33 1.78
C ASN A 510 -8.27 25.15 2.33
N ASN A 511 -7.67 24.35 3.21
CA ASN A 511 -8.27 23.16 3.80
C ASN A 511 -8.29 23.20 5.34
N HIS A 512 -8.13 24.39 5.92
CA HIS A 512 -7.99 24.58 7.36
C HIS A 512 -9.26 24.18 8.16
N LEU A 513 -10.42 24.22 7.54
CA LEU A 513 -11.69 23.75 8.14
C LEU A 513 -12.10 22.38 7.62
N ILE A 514 -11.66 22.00 6.42
CA ILE A 514 -11.87 20.66 5.88
C ILE A 514 -11.15 19.62 6.72
N ASN A 515 -9.86 19.82 7.07
CA ASN A 515 -9.11 18.92 7.92
C ASN A 515 -9.82 18.62 9.27
N PRO A 516 -10.27 19.62 10.04
CA PRO A 516 -11.10 19.37 11.23
C PRO A 516 -12.38 18.58 10.96
N LEU A 517 -13.07 18.83 9.84
CA LEU A 517 -14.27 18.08 9.47
C LEU A 517 -13.95 16.61 9.18
N GLU A 518 -12.85 16.36 8.47
CA GLU A 518 -12.36 15.02 8.19
C GLU A 518 -12.02 14.26 9.49
N TRP A 519 -11.33 14.90 10.44
CA TRP A 519 -11.03 14.27 11.74
C TRP A 519 -12.31 13.99 12.55
N ILE A 520 -13.28 14.91 12.55
CA ILE A 520 -14.58 14.67 13.16
C ILE A 520 -15.25 13.43 12.53
N ALA A 521 -15.26 13.34 11.20
CA ALA A 521 -15.86 12.22 10.49
C ALA A 521 -15.18 10.87 10.85
N MET A 522 -13.85 10.86 11.00
CA MET A 522 -13.11 9.64 11.36
C MET A 522 -13.41 9.15 12.77
N GLU A 523 -13.72 10.03 13.68
CA GLU A 523 -14.03 9.70 15.08
C GLU A 523 -15.46 9.19 15.28
N LEU A 524 -16.29 9.25 14.25
CA LEU A 524 -17.69 8.84 14.30
C LEU A 524 -17.93 7.58 13.45
N PRO A 525 -18.94 6.75 13.78
CA PRO A 525 -19.47 5.77 12.85
C PRO A 525 -20.00 6.47 11.59
N THR A 526 -20.23 5.70 10.51
CA THR A 526 -20.73 6.29 9.27
C THR A 526 -22.10 6.92 9.47
N ASN A 527 -22.99 6.23 10.19
CA ASN A 527 -24.21 6.85 10.72
C ASN A 527 -23.90 7.54 12.06
N PRO A 528 -23.96 8.89 12.16
CA PRO A 528 -23.59 9.62 13.36
C PRO A 528 -24.41 9.25 14.62
N ALA A 529 -25.68 8.89 14.46
CA ALA A 529 -26.56 8.53 15.59
C ALA A 529 -26.02 7.30 16.35
N ASP A 530 -25.36 6.36 15.67
CA ASP A 530 -24.78 5.17 16.29
C ASP A 530 -23.71 5.51 17.35
N ALA A 531 -23.10 6.69 17.28
CA ALA A 531 -22.14 7.15 18.28
C ALA A 531 -22.81 7.47 19.63
N VAL A 532 -24.07 7.90 19.61
CA VAL A 532 -24.84 8.28 20.80
C VAL A 532 -25.48 7.07 21.45
N TYR A 533 -26.03 6.16 20.66
CA TYR A 533 -26.67 4.95 21.15
C TYR A 533 -25.72 3.89 21.68
N GLY A 534 -24.40 4.13 21.61
CA GLY A 534 -23.42 3.19 22.14
C GLY A 534 -23.39 1.84 21.42
N ILE A 535 -23.95 1.74 20.21
CA ILE A 535 -23.98 0.52 19.39
C ILE A 535 -22.56 0.00 19.13
N TYR A 536 -21.56 0.87 19.20
CA TYR A 536 -20.15 0.51 19.17
C TYR A 536 -19.66 -0.20 20.44
N SER A 537 -20.34 -0.06 21.58
CA SER A 537 -19.93 -0.70 22.84
C SER A 537 -20.22 -2.21 22.87
N ASN A 538 -21.16 -2.70 22.07
CA ASN A 538 -21.55 -4.13 22.03
C ASN A 538 -20.69 -5.01 21.11
N ARG A 539 -19.72 -4.43 20.38
CA ARG A 539 -18.74 -5.20 19.59
C ARG A 539 -17.38 -5.37 20.28
N GLY A 540 -17.31 -5.31 21.60
CA GLY A 540 -16.07 -5.56 22.36
C GLY A 540 -15.06 -4.42 22.36
N TYR A 541 -15.35 -3.30 21.73
CA TYR A 541 -14.51 -2.10 21.75
C TYR A 541 -15.05 -1.09 22.77
N ASN A 542 -14.65 -1.22 24.01
CA ASN A 542 -14.79 -0.13 24.97
C ASN A 542 -13.66 0.90 24.68
N ILE A 543 -13.94 1.79 23.71
CA ILE A 543 -12.98 2.81 23.25
C ILE A 543 -12.51 3.70 24.43
N VAL A 544 -13.34 3.89 25.45
CA VAL A 544 -13.01 4.68 26.65
C VAL A 544 -12.02 3.93 27.53
N GLU A 545 -12.16 2.61 27.67
CA GLU A 545 -11.20 1.77 28.41
C GLU A 545 -9.92 1.53 27.63
N GLN A 546 -9.99 1.36 26.32
CA GLN A 546 -8.82 1.26 25.46
C GLN A 546 -8.00 2.55 25.51
N ARG A 547 -8.62 3.74 25.44
CA ARG A 547 -7.90 5.02 25.57
C ARG A 547 -7.35 5.26 26.98
N LYS A 548 -8.03 4.82 28.02
CA LYS A 548 -7.42 4.84 29.37
C LYS A 548 -6.21 3.91 29.49
N GLN A 549 -6.20 2.82 28.75
CA GLN A 549 -5.04 1.94 28.64
C GLN A 549 -3.96 2.55 27.74
N ASP A 550 -4.35 3.16 26.61
CA ASP A 550 -3.45 3.85 25.69
C ASP A 550 -2.84 5.10 26.36
N ASP A 551 -3.61 5.89 27.11
CA ASP A 551 -3.12 7.01 27.92
C ASP A 551 -2.18 6.55 29.04
N LYS A 552 -2.48 5.42 29.70
CA LYS A 552 -1.56 4.81 30.68
C LYS A 552 -0.28 4.29 30.03
N LEU A 553 -0.40 3.65 28.88
CA LEU A 553 0.72 3.18 28.09
C LEU A 553 1.57 4.37 27.60
N TYR A 554 0.92 5.40 27.06
CA TYR A 554 1.57 6.64 26.61
C TYR A 554 2.31 7.36 27.75
N GLN A 555 1.71 7.46 28.94
CA GLN A 555 2.38 8.00 30.13
C GLN A 555 3.54 7.13 30.61
N GLN A 556 3.44 5.80 30.52
CA GLN A 556 4.53 4.88 30.85
C GLN A 556 5.71 4.98 29.88
N TYR A 557 5.46 5.19 28.59
CA TYR A 557 6.49 5.33 27.55
C TYR A 557 7.10 6.74 27.51
N ALA A 558 6.29 7.78 27.70
CA ALA A 558 6.78 9.17 27.77
C ALA A 558 7.72 9.42 28.96
N LEU A 559 7.63 8.60 30.01
CA LEU A 559 8.50 8.66 31.19
C LEU A 559 9.82 7.85 31.04
N ARG A 560 9.95 7.00 30.00
CA ARG A 560 11.10 6.09 29.88
C ARG A 560 12.23 6.56 28.98
N ASP A 561 11.97 7.22 27.88
CA ASP A 561 13.04 7.80 27.04
C ASP A 561 12.45 8.64 25.89
N PRO A 562 12.76 9.94 25.75
CA PRO A 562 12.25 10.78 24.68
C PRO A 562 12.73 10.41 23.27
N ASP A 563 13.87 9.73 23.15
CA ASP A 563 14.50 9.44 21.84
C ASP A 563 14.12 8.09 21.26
N THR A 564 13.51 7.19 22.05
CA THR A 564 13.07 5.87 21.61
C THR A 564 11.57 5.75 21.35
N ALA A 565 10.78 6.75 21.71
CA ALA A 565 9.32 6.69 21.68
C ALA A 565 8.71 6.65 20.26
N TYR A 566 9.47 6.93 19.21
CA TYR A 566 8.95 6.98 17.83
C TYR A 566 9.22 5.72 16.98
N GLY A 567 10.12 4.83 17.42
CA GLY A 567 10.49 3.62 16.67
C GLY A 567 9.77 2.34 17.08
N SER A 568 9.27 2.24 18.33
CA SER A 568 8.84 0.96 18.89
C SER A 568 7.33 0.82 19.13
N VAL A 569 6.55 1.90 19.10
CA VAL A 569 5.09 1.83 19.40
C VAL A 569 4.29 1.17 18.27
N TYR A 570 4.83 1.09 17.05
CA TYR A 570 4.21 0.40 15.92
C TYR A 570 4.64 -1.07 15.78
N GLU A 571 5.70 -1.52 16.45
CA GLU A 571 6.16 -2.92 16.37
C GLU A 571 5.44 -3.88 17.34
N ASP A 572 4.83 -3.39 18.43
CA ASP A 572 4.21 -4.21 19.46
C ASP A 572 2.67 -4.29 19.46
N VAL A 573 1.98 -3.63 18.52
CA VAL A 573 0.55 -3.85 18.34
C VAL A 573 0.34 -5.06 17.44
N ASN A 574 0.37 -6.23 18.05
CA ASN A 574 0.01 -7.50 17.44
C ASN A 574 -1.39 -7.45 16.84
N PHE A 575 -1.47 -7.34 15.53
CA PHE A 575 -2.69 -7.46 14.71
C PHE A 575 -3.31 -8.88 14.74
N ILE A 576 -2.74 -9.80 15.55
CA ILE A 576 -3.13 -11.22 15.59
C ILE A 576 -4.49 -11.46 16.26
N ASN A 577 -5.06 -10.49 16.98
CA ASN A 577 -6.32 -10.71 17.71
C ASN A 577 -7.61 -10.30 16.98
N ILE A 578 -7.54 -9.89 15.71
CA ILE A 578 -8.77 -9.46 14.98
C ILE A 578 -9.43 -10.58 14.17
N LEU A 579 -8.77 -11.71 13.93
CA LEU A 579 -9.32 -12.82 13.15
C LEU A 579 -9.62 -14.11 13.94
N GLY A 580 -9.51 -14.08 15.26
CA GLY A 580 -9.71 -15.25 16.15
C GLY A 580 -11.12 -15.48 16.67
N GLY A 581 -12.15 -14.89 16.12
CA GLY A 581 -13.50 -14.97 16.66
C GLY A 581 -14.62 -15.17 15.64
N MET A 582 -14.49 -16.15 14.72
CA MET A 582 -15.62 -16.69 13.97
C MET A 582 -15.39 -18.16 13.67
N TYR A 583 -15.82 -19.02 14.57
CA TYR A 583 -16.43 -20.33 14.35
C TYR A 583 -17.59 -20.48 15.33
#